data_5f50f5dc8a8618cebd19c1b723df6ca2
#
_entry.id   5f50f5dc8a8618cebd19c1b723df6ca2
#
_cell.length_a   1.000
_cell.length_b   1.000
_cell.length_c   1.000
_cell.angle_alpha   90.00
_cell.angle_beta   90.00
_cell.angle_gamma   90.00
#
_symmetry.space_group_name_H-M   'P 1'
#
loop_
_entity.id
_entity.type
_entity.pdbx_description
1 polymer ?
#
loop_
_entity_poly.entity_id
_entity_poly.type
_entity_poly.pdbx_seq_one_letter_code
_entity_poly.pdbx_strand_id
1 'polypeptide(L)'
;MKLKVIHSRIKPVSTLLALSCFASSAMAQQATTLQNNEQRLNRHYEQQERVREPEAPADPLAQPAPPAAQSNVLPAGQHFHLNAVKFTPSALLPAAAFENAAAPFVGKEIDGEGVAKLLEAVNAVYTEKNITTARAIVGPQAIQDGVLQVELVEGRLGELSIEGEKYTREAFIKDRVQMKTGEVVDTEALRKQLVYLNKTTQLQVRAMLQPGAERGETDVRLNVVEPERWGADFFVDNNGADSTGKVRVGVQGFMYGIFGRDDRFTGSLAHAQGGNDGAFSYSAPVLPGNGRLSVNASHSQINIINGPFAAIDVVGTSTVYGVEYDQPLLANSKWLVTGTLAYSRGNATTDISGVSIADTNTDLITAGVSTQYVGDGRQWGITQLYTRIKSDEPMLGETSFQTYPGNAFYIQRLGQSRWVFRGNLGWQFSKGDNLPSANLFQVGGLGSVRGYERGIVSGARGYYASLELHRLMSERLDVYGFADHGVIEGFYPQAVSITGAGIGTLWRPKTWLSVSADVASPFNKIVPKQEGLRANLRITFHWR
;
A
#
# COMPACT_ATOMS: atom_id res chain seq x y z
N MET A 1 -20.93 -0.43 -77.51
CA MET A 1 -19.77 -0.45 -76.57
C MET A 1 -20.21 -1.14 -75.30
N LYS A 2 -19.87 -2.43 -75.13
CA LYS A 2 -20.33 -3.28 -74.01
C LYS A 2 -19.30 -3.25 -72.88
N LEU A 3 -19.66 -2.69 -71.72
CA LEU A 3 -18.84 -2.79 -70.48
C LEU A 3 -18.92 -4.25 -69.96
N LYS A 4 -17.72 -4.88 -69.89
CA LYS A 4 -17.52 -6.16 -69.17
C LYS A 4 -17.41 -5.89 -67.67
N VAL A 5 -18.40 -6.36 -66.92
CA VAL A 5 -18.31 -6.42 -65.44
C VAL A 5 -17.43 -7.63 -65.06
N ILE A 6 -16.27 -7.37 -64.48
CA ILE A 6 -15.39 -8.40 -63.93
C ILE A 6 -15.90 -8.72 -62.52
N HIS A 7 -16.56 -9.89 -62.33
CA HIS A 7 -16.85 -10.47 -61.03
C HIS A 7 -15.56 -11.10 -60.48
N SER A 8 -14.86 -10.42 -59.57
CA SER A 8 -13.83 -11.06 -58.78
C SER A 8 -14.51 -11.92 -57.71
N ARG A 9 -14.44 -13.22 -57.88
CA ARG A 9 -14.83 -14.19 -56.84
C ARG A 9 -13.79 -14.11 -55.72
N ILE A 10 -14.10 -13.41 -54.63
CA ILE A 10 -13.37 -13.49 -53.37
C ILE A 10 -13.68 -14.86 -52.81
N LYS A 11 -12.64 -15.69 -52.68
CA LYS A 11 -12.77 -17.07 -52.19
C LYS A 11 -13.23 -17.08 -50.74
N PRO A 12 -14.24 -17.86 -50.35
CA PRO A 12 -14.78 -17.88 -48.96
C PRO A 12 -13.75 -18.35 -47.89
N VAL A 13 -12.64 -18.95 -48.30
CA VAL A 13 -11.56 -19.43 -47.40
C VAL A 13 -10.77 -18.29 -46.76
N SER A 14 -10.55 -17.19 -47.46
CA SER A 14 -9.82 -16.03 -46.90
C SER A 14 -10.64 -15.24 -45.87
N THR A 15 -11.96 -15.23 -45.99
CA THR A 15 -12.86 -14.58 -45.02
C THR A 15 -13.02 -15.42 -43.75
N LEU A 16 -13.00 -16.75 -43.85
CA LEU A 16 -13.02 -17.66 -42.70
C LEU A 16 -11.68 -17.60 -41.91
N LEU A 17 -10.51 -17.51 -42.59
CA LEU A 17 -9.23 -17.35 -41.93
C LEU A 17 -9.11 -15.99 -41.20
N ALA A 18 -9.59 -14.90 -41.79
CA ALA A 18 -9.61 -13.59 -41.14
C ALA A 18 -10.53 -13.56 -39.91
N LEU A 19 -11.71 -14.18 -39.98
CA LEU A 19 -12.63 -14.31 -38.86
C LEU A 19 -12.08 -15.23 -37.75
N SER A 20 -11.32 -16.30 -38.10
CA SER A 20 -10.69 -17.18 -37.10
C SER A 20 -9.52 -16.48 -36.39
N CYS A 21 -8.73 -15.65 -37.07
CA CYS A 21 -7.65 -14.87 -36.43
C CYS A 21 -8.19 -13.78 -35.49
N PHE A 22 -9.32 -13.13 -35.84
CA PHE A 22 -9.97 -12.17 -34.93
C PHE A 22 -10.63 -12.86 -33.72
N ALA A 23 -11.19 -14.05 -33.89
CA ALA A 23 -11.77 -14.82 -32.80
C ALA A 23 -10.69 -15.36 -31.85
N SER A 24 -9.55 -15.83 -32.37
CA SER A 24 -8.46 -16.41 -31.57
C SER A 24 -7.73 -15.36 -30.72
N SER A 25 -7.48 -14.15 -31.23
CA SER A 25 -6.91 -13.08 -30.44
C SER A 25 -7.87 -12.59 -29.32
N ALA A 26 -9.17 -12.54 -29.58
CA ALA A 26 -10.17 -12.19 -28.58
C ALA A 26 -10.27 -13.24 -27.46
N MET A 27 -9.90 -14.49 -27.71
CA MET A 27 -10.04 -15.63 -26.78
C MET A 27 -8.80 -15.90 -25.93
N ALA A 28 -7.59 -15.75 -26.47
CA ALA A 28 -6.35 -15.68 -25.66
C ALA A 28 -6.42 -14.54 -24.64
N GLN A 29 -7.16 -13.50 -24.97
CA GLN A 29 -7.51 -12.36 -24.15
C GLN A 29 -8.19 -12.76 -22.82
N GLN A 30 -9.03 -13.78 -22.79
CA GLN A 30 -9.83 -14.07 -21.58
C GLN A 30 -9.01 -14.63 -20.43
N ALA A 31 -8.01 -15.48 -20.63
CA ALA A 31 -7.24 -16.07 -19.53
C ALA A 31 -6.36 -15.07 -18.80
N THR A 32 -5.54 -14.28 -19.52
CA THR A 32 -4.70 -13.23 -18.90
C THR A 32 -5.54 -12.06 -18.39
N THR A 33 -6.65 -11.78 -19.04
CA THR A 33 -7.68 -10.84 -18.65
C THR A 33 -8.32 -11.19 -17.32
N LEU A 34 -8.64 -12.44 -17.08
CA LEU A 34 -9.19 -12.91 -15.80
C LEU A 34 -8.18 -12.69 -14.68
N GLN A 35 -6.90 -12.95 -14.90
CA GLN A 35 -5.84 -12.74 -13.94
C GLN A 35 -5.68 -11.27 -13.54
N ASN A 36 -5.66 -10.34 -14.51
CA ASN A 36 -5.60 -8.90 -14.23
C ASN A 36 -6.85 -8.42 -13.46
N ASN A 37 -8.00 -9.00 -13.77
CA ASN A 37 -9.25 -8.71 -13.08
C ASN A 37 -9.30 -9.31 -11.67
N GLU A 38 -8.68 -10.49 -11.41
CA GLU A 38 -8.56 -11.03 -10.05
C GLU A 38 -7.75 -10.09 -9.17
N GLN A 39 -6.63 -9.56 -9.64
CA GLN A 39 -5.84 -8.58 -8.90
C GLN A 39 -6.63 -7.30 -8.59
N ARG A 40 -7.49 -6.85 -9.52
CA ARG A 40 -8.38 -5.70 -9.28
C ARG A 40 -9.47 -6.02 -8.27
N LEU A 41 -10.05 -7.20 -8.36
CA LEU A 41 -11.09 -7.66 -7.44
C LEU A 41 -10.53 -7.79 -6.01
N ASN A 42 -9.35 -8.40 -5.86
CA ASN A 42 -8.69 -8.51 -4.58
C ASN A 42 -8.35 -7.13 -4.00
N ARG A 43 -7.84 -6.21 -4.82
CA ARG A 43 -7.63 -4.81 -4.41
C ARG A 43 -8.92 -4.11 -3.99
N HIS A 44 -10.03 -4.37 -4.67
CA HIS A 44 -11.32 -3.81 -4.27
C HIS A 44 -11.72 -4.27 -2.87
N TYR A 45 -11.62 -5.57 -2.56
CA TYR A 45 -11.91 -6.09 -1.22
C TYR A 45 -10.94 -5.59 -0.15
N GLU A 46 -9.64 -5.58 -0.41
CA GLU A 46 -8.63 -5.02 0.50
C GLU A 46 -8.91 -3.54 0.81
N GLN A 47 -9.30 -2.78 -0.20
CA GLN A 47 -9.65 -1.37 -0.01
C GLN A 47 -10.95 -1.19 0.76
N GLN A 48 -11.93 -2.09 0.64
CA GLN A 48 -13.15 -2.05 1.46
C GLN A 48 -12.83 -2.22 2.95
N GLU A 49 -11.82 -3.03 3.28
CA GLU A 49 -11.34 -3.18 4.66
C GLU A 49 -10.74 -1.86 5.19
N ARG A 50 -9.96 -1.15 4.37
CA ARG A 50 -9.29 0.12 4.75
C ARG A 50 -10.22 1.30 5.03
N VAL A 51 -11.47 1.26 4.59
CA VAL A 51 -12.46 2.34 4.85
C VAL A 51 -12.63 2.64 6.35
N ARG A 52 -12.34 1.66 7.21
CA ARG A 52 -12.52 1.80 8.67
C ARG A 52 -11.34 2.41 9.41
N GLU A 53 -10.14 2.47 8.80
CA GLU A 53 -8.90 2.86 9.47
C GLU A 53 -8.15 4.05 8.80
N PRO A 54 -8.78 5.22 8.61
CA PRO A 54 -8.05 6.37 8.07
C PRO A 54 -7.30 7.16 9.15
N GLU A 55 -6.82 6.53 10.22
CA GLU A 55 -6.09 7.22 11.28
C GLU A 55 -4.58 7.22 11.02
N ALA A 56 -3.94 8.38 11.27
CA ALA A 56 -2.49 8.47 11.23
C ALA A 56 -1.88 7.57 12.32
N PRO A 57 -0.75 6.90 12.05
CA PRO A 57 -0.06 6.11 13.06
C PRO A 57 0.27 6.97 14.28
N ALA A 58 0.08 6.43 15.48
CA ALA A 58 0.48 7.08 16.73
C ALA A 58 2.00 7.32 16.75
N ASP A 59 2.47 8.33 17.51
CA ASP A 59 3.90 8.56 17.70
C ASP A 59 4.56 7.28 18.23
N PRO A 60 5.59 6.73 17.57
CA PRO A 60 6.25 5.51 18.00
C PRO A 60 7.14 5.69 19.23
N LEU A 61 7.35 6.92 19.70
CA LEU A 61 8.14 7.22 20.90
C LEU A 61 7.22 7.58 22.06
N ALA A 62 7.05 6.67 23.01
CA ALA A 62 6.37 6.96 24.26
C ALA A 62 7.27 7.82 25.14
N GLN A 63 6.85 9.01 25.49
CA GLN A 63 7.60 9.92 26.36
C GLN A 63 7.23 9.66 27.82
N PRO A 64 8.22 9.37 28.70
CA PRO A 64 7.99 9.45 30.12
C PRO A 64 7.74 10.91 30.54
N ALA A 65 6.90 11.11 31.55
CA ALA A 65 6.78 12.44 32.15
C ALA A 65 8.16 12.93 32.64
N PRO A 66 8.54 14.18 32.34
CA PRO A 66 9.80 14.70 32.82
C PRO A 66 9.85 14.62 34.36
N PRO A 67 10.93 14.11 34.95
CA PRO A 67 11.07 14.08 36.40
C PRO A 67 11.03 15.50 36.96
N ALA A 68 10.35 15.67 38.09
CA ALA A 68 10.22 16.96 38.76
C ALA A 68 11.60 17.60 39.06
N ALA A 69 11.72 18.91 38.83
CA ALA A 69 12.95 19.65 39.09
C ALA A 69 13.27 19.61 40.58
N GLN A 70 14.37 18.96 40.97
CA GLN A 70 14.94 19.12 42.30
C GLN A 70 15.89 20.31 42.28
N SER A 71 15.48 21.42 42.89
CA SER A 71 16.27 22.65 42.96
C SER A 71 16.52 23.03 44.44
N ASN A 72 17.41 22.33 45.09
CA ASN A 72 18.00 22.83 46.35
C ASN A 72 19.48 23.15 46.12
N VAL A 73 19.76 24.23 45.35
CA VAL A 73 21.11 24.59 44.91
C VAL A 73 21.77 25.57 45.85
N LEU A 74 20.99 26.38 46.56
CA LEU A 74 21.50 27.39 47.50
C LEU A 74 20.75 27.32 48.83
N PRO A 75 21.43 27.57 49.98
CA PRO A 75 20.75 27.78 51.25
C PRO A 75 19.78 28.96 51.17
N ALA A 76 18.66 28.85 51.85
CA ALA A 76 17.62 29.87 51.85
C ALA A 76 18.20 31.24 52.29
N GLY A 77 17.95 32.29 51.47
CA GLY A 77 18.39 33.67 51.78
C GLY A 77 19.75 34.08 51.25
N GLN A 78 20.45 33.23 50.51
CA GLN A 78 21.71 33.66 49.84
C GLN A 78 21.41 34.22 48.45
N HIS A 79 21.97 35.41 48.18
CA HIS A 79 21.94 36.10 46.89
C HIS A 79 23.34 36.26 46.37
N PHE A 80 23.50 36.26 45.05
CA PHE A 80 24.78 36.58 44.40
C PHE A 80 24.52 37.28 43.05
N HIS A 81 25.48 38.09 42.64
CA HIS A 81 25.47 38.72 41.32
C HIS A 81 25.93 37.72 40.26
N LEU A 82 25.05 37.41 39.29
CA LEU A 82 25.35 36.45 38.23
C LEU A 82 26.09 37.16 37.09
N ASN A 83 27.40 36.98 37.00
CA ASN A 83 28.24 37.59 35.94
C ASN A 83 28.28 36.75 34.67
N ALA A 84 28.23 35.41 34.78
CA ALA A 84 28.26 34.50 33.66
C ALA A 84 27.68 33.13 34.02
N VAL A 85 27.16 32.41 33.01
CA VAL A 85 26.79 30.99 33.09
C VAL A 85 27.73 30.19 32.18
N LYS A 86 28.36 29.16 32.73
CA LYS A 86 29.18 28.21 31.96
C LYS A 86 28.46 26.89 31.86
N PHE A 87 28.32 26.41 30.65
CA PHE A 87 27.70 25.12 30.36
C PHE A 87 28.75 24.05 30.04
N THR A 88 28.47 22.81 30.44
CA THR A 88 29.20 21.66 29.87
C THR A 88 28.88 21.53 28.39
N PRO A 89 29.76 20.95 27.54
CA PRO A 89 29.48 20.77 26.12
C PRO A 89 28.23 19.91 25.90
N SER A 90 27.34 20.35 25.02
CA SER A 90 26.17 19.58 24.56
C SER A 90 26.52 18.84 23.27
N ALA A 91 26.12 17.58 23.17
CA ALA A 91 26.19 16.79 21.95
C ALA A 91 24.92 16.94 21.07
N LEU A 92 23.80 17.40 21.63
CA LEU A 92 22.51 17.49 20.98
C LEU A 92 22.19 18.86 20.39
N LEU A 93 22.67 19.95 21.04
CA LEU A 93 22.30 21.31 20.65
C LEU A 93 23.52 22.25 20.67
N PRO A 94 23.54 23.32 19.85
CA PRO A 94 24.62 24.28 19.83
C PRO A 94 24.64 25.09 21.11
N ALA A 95 25.82 25.43 21.63
CA ALA A 95 26.04 26.20 22.87
C ALA A 95 25.26 27.52 22.90
N ALA A 96 25.16 28.21 21.77
CA ALA A 96 24.43 29.46 21.64
C ALA A 96 22.93 29.35 22.04
N ALA A 97 22.31 28.18 21.92
CA ALA A 97 20.91 27.97 22.33
C ALA A 97 20.75 28.13 23.86
N PHE A 98 21.69 27.58 24.63
CA PHE A 98 21.67 27.65 26.08
C PHE A 98 22.14 29.03 26.58
N GLU A 99 23.14 29.63 25.93
CA GLU A 99 23.61 30.98 26.21
C GLU A 99 22.50 32.01 26.02
N ASN A 100 21.73 31.91 24.93
CA ASN A 100 20.56 32.78 24.68
C ASN A 100 19.47 32.60 25.74
N ALA A 101 19.20 31.37 26.20
CA ALA A 101 18.23 31.10 27.25
C ALA A 101 18.65 31.64 28.61
N ALA A 102 19.97 31.65 28.90
CA ALA A 102 20.53 32.18 30.14
C ALA A 102 20.72 33.72 30.12
N ALA A 103 20.84 34.34 28.96
CA ALA A 103 21.13 35.77 28.81
C ALA A 103 20.22 36.70 29.62
N PRO A 104 18.90 36.48 29.76
CA PRO A 104 18.03 37.32 30.57
C PRO A 104 18.35 37.38 32.07
N PHE A 105 19.15 36.43 32.58
CA PHE A 105 19.52 36.30 33.98
C PHE A 105 20.90 36.86 34.29
N VAL A 106 21.78 36.99 33.30
CA VAL A 106 23.13 37.51 33.44
C VAL A 106 23.10 39.02 33.76
N GLY A 107 23.96 39.47 34.66
CA GLY A 107 24.04 40.84 35.14
C GLY A 107 23.00 41.20 36.22
N LYS A 108 22.32 40.20 36.81
CA LYS A 108 21.32 40.41 37.85
C LYS A 108 21.71 39.75 39.16
N GLU A 109 21.18 40.29 40.27
CA GLU A 109 21.19 39.60 41.55
C GLU A 109 20.16 38.47 41.49
N ILE A 110 20.61 37.24 41.76
CA ILE A 110 19.73 36.06 41.80
C ILE A 110 19.93 35.26 43.08
N ASP A 111 18.86 34.61 43.48
CA ASP A 111 18.79 33.68 44.62
C ASP A 111 18.51 32.26 44.14
N GLY A 112 18.17 31.37 45.05
CA GLY A 112 17.79 30.00 44.71
C GLY A 112 16.57 29.88 43.77
N GLU A 113 15.59 30.81 43.86
CA GLU A 113 14.48 30.88 42.96
C GLU A 113 14.89 31.38 41.57
N GLY A 114 15.79 32.35 41.52
CA GLY A 114 16.38 32.86 40.27
C GLY A 114 17.16 31.76 39.52
N VAL A 115 17.94 30.94 40.25
CA VAL A 115 18.61 29.77 39.67
C VAL A 115 17.61 28.74 39.15
N ALA A 116 16.53 28.49 39.87
CA ALA A 116 15.48 27.58 39.43
C ALA A 116 14.80 28.05 38.11
N LYS A 117 14.50 29.36 38.01
CA LYS A 117 13.97 29.98 36.78
C LYS A 117 14.95 29.94 35.61
N LEU A 118 16.24 30.13 35.87
CA LEU A 118 17.30 29.98 34.87
C LEU A 118 17.34 28.53 34.36
N LEU A 119 17.33 27.55 35.26
CA LEU A 119 17.32 26.13 34.88
C LEU A 119 16.04 25.75 34.11
N GLU A 120 14.90 26.32 34.48
CA GLU A 120 13.64 26.12 33.74
C GLU A 120 13.77 26.66 32.31
N ALA A 121 14.30 27.87 32.12
CA ALA A 121 14.50 28.46 30.79
C ALA A 121 15.50 27.63 29.96
N VAL A 122 16.59 27.14 30.56
CA VAL A 122 17.55 26.27 29.87
C VAL A 122 16.93 24.91 29.52
N ASN A 123 16.17 24.31 30.42
CA ASN A 123 15.47 23.07 30.16
C ASN A 123 14.34 23.20 29.09
N ALA A 124 13.73 24.38 28.97
CA ALA A 124 12.76 24.68 27.91
C ALA A 124 13.39 24.51 26.52
N VAL A 125 14.70 24.81 26.35
CA VAL A 125 15.41 24.60 25.07
C VAL A 125 15.38 23.14 24.63
N TYR A 126 15.56 22.19 25.55
CA TYR A 126 15.43 20.76 25.27
C TYR A 126 13.98 20.37 24.98
N THR A 127 13.04 20.90 25.79
CA THR A 127 11.60 20.60 25.65
C THR A 127 11.04 21.06 24.31
N GLU A 128 11.42 22.27 23.83
CA GLU A 128 11.02 22.80 22.52
C GLU A 128 11.49 21.95 21.35
N LYS A 129 12.60 21.23 21.53
CA LYS A 129 13.15 20.27 20.56
C LYS A 129 12.66 18.83 20.77
N ASN A 130 11.71 18.61 21.70
CA ASN A 130 11.23 17.28 22.09
C ASN A 130 12.35 16.33 22.59
N ILE A 131 13.44 16.86 23.17
CA ILE A 131 14.51 16.09 23.76
C ILE A 131 14.17 15.85 25.24
N THR A 132 13.72 14.65 25.56
CA THR A 132 13.26 14.27 26.92
C THR A 132 14.32 13.55 27.74
N THR A 133 15.42 13.16 27.13
CA THR A 133 16.54 12.45 27.76
C THR A 133 17.64 13.39 28.28
N ALA A 134 17.49 14.70 28.08
CA ALA A 134 18.46 15.69 28.48
C ALA A 134 17.89 16.64 29.51
N ARG A 135 18.77 17.10 30.42
CA ARG A 135 18.40 18.03 31.48
C ARG A 135 19.60 18.87 31.92
N ALA A 136 19.38 20.17 32.14
CA ALA A 136 20.29 21.04 32.81
C ALA A 136 20.13 20.93 34.33
N ILE A 137 21.22 20.75 35.02
CA ILE A 137 21.27 20.70 36.50
C ILE A 137 22.41 21.59 37.02
N VAL A 138 22.28 22.01 38.27
CA VAL A 138 23.35 22.67 39.01
C VAL A 138 23.67 21.79 40.22
N GLY A 139 24.93 21.31 40.28
CA GLY A 139 25.42 20.57 41.42
C GLY A 139 25.88 21.51 42.55
N PRO A 140 26.19 20.96 43.76
CA PRO A 140 26.80 21.73 44.84
C PRO A 140 28.12 22.37 44.36
N GLN A 141 28.19 23.69 44.39
CA GLN A 141 29.37 24.43 43.94
C GLN A 141 29.57 25.71 44.75
N ALA A 142 30.81 26.17 44.88
CA ALA A 142 31.11 27.51 45.35
C ALA A 142 31.04 28.47 44.17
N ILE A 143 30.22 29.53 44.28
CA ILE A 143 30.09 30.54 43.25
C ILE A 143 31.24 31.53 43.42
N GLN A 144 32.23 31.44 42.52
CA GLN A 144 33.36 32.35 42.48
C GLN A 144 33.17 33.35 41.35
N ASP A 145 33.42 34.61 41.62
CA ASP A 145 33.30 35.73 40.66
C ASP A 145 31.93 35.81 39.96
N GLY A 146 30.86 35.35 40.60
CA GLY A 146 29.52 35.35 40.03
C GLY A 146 29.32 34.40 38.84
N VAL A 147 30.15 33.38 38.67
CA VAL A 147 30.05 32.39 37.59
C VAL A 147 29.31 31.17 38.10
N LEU A 148 28.15 30.88 37.46
CA LEU A 148 27.37 29.65 37.70
C LEU A 148 27.73 28.58 36.69
N GLN A 149 28.13 27.41 37.18
CA GLN A 149 28.36 26.25 36.33
C GLN A 149 27.07 25.42 36.22
N VAL A 150 26.61 25.19 35.00
CA VAL A 150 25.44 24.39 34.70
C VAL A 150 25.89 23.14 33.93
N GLU A 151 25.59 22.00 34.48
CA GLU A 151 25.84 20.70 33.86
C GLU A 151 24.66 20.33 32.96
N LEU A 152 24.94 20.11 31.65
CA LEU A 152 24.01 19.59 30.70
C LEU A 152 24.13 18.06 30.70
N VAL A 153 23.24 17.39 31.44
CA VAL A 153 23.19 15.92 31.50
C VAL A 153 22.35 15.44 30.33
N GLU A 154 23.01 14.88 29.33
CA GLU A 154 22.38 14.26 28.16
C GLU A 154 22.47 12.75 28.32
N GLY A 155 21.29 12.10 28.34
CA GLY A 155 21.20 10.68 28.60
C GLY A 155 21.97 9.87 27.54
N ARG A 156 22.88 9.02 28.00
CA ARG A 156 23.61 8.08 27.15
C ARG A 156 22.92 6.75 27.16
N LEU A 157 22.95 6.03 26.01
CA LEU A 157 22.36 4.71 25.94
C LEU A 157 23.07 3.75 26.88
N GLY A 158 22.37 3.26 27.90
CA GLY A 158 22.78 2.15 28.76
C GLY A 158 22.53 0.83 28.05
N GLU A 159 21.27 0.42 27.97
CA GLU A 159 20.87 -0.82 27.35
C GLU A 159 19.83 -0.57 26.24
N LEU A 160 19.94 -1.33 25.11
CA LEU A 160 18.92 -1.45 24.09
C LEU A 160 18.31 -2.85 24.17
N SER A 161 17.07 -2.94 24.65
CA SER A 161 16.31 -4.18 24.72
C SER A 161 15.17 -4.22 23.68
N ILE A 162 14.87 -5.40 23.15
CA ILE A 162 13.79 -5.64 22.20
C ILE A 162 12.87 -6.68 22.82
N GLU A 163 11.57 -6.42 22.78
CA GLU A 163 10.55 -7.28 23.37
C GLU A 163 9.34 -7.41 22.42
N GLY A 164 8.70 -8.57 22.42
CA GLY A 164 7.46 -8.82 21.68
C GLY A 164 7.67 -9.46 20.31
N GLU A 165 8.90 -9.53 19.80
CA GLU A 165 9.25 -10.26 18.60
C GLU A 165 9.08 -11.78 18.83
N LYS A 166 8.51 -12.45 17.83
CA LYS A 166 8.26 -13.91 17.86
C LYS A 166 8.80 -14.58 16.60
N TYR A 167 8.63 -13.91 15.47
CA TYR A 167 8.91 -14.45 14.14
C TYR A 167 9.99 -13.63 13.41
N THR A 168 10.22 -12.38 13.82
CA THR A 168 11.27 -11.53 13.29
C THR A 168 12.52 -11.64 14.15
N ARG A 169 13.67 -11.80 13.55
CA ARG A 169 14.94 -11.88 14.29
C ARG A 169 15.27 -10.53 14.90
N GLU A 170 15.72 -10.52 16.15
CA GLU A 170 16.17 -9.32 16.86
C GLU A 170 17.24 -8.53 16.04
N ALA A 171 18.17 -9.25 15.42
CA ALA A 171 19.20 -8.65 14.57
C ALA A 171 18.61 -7.84 13.41
N PHE A 172 17.47 -8.28 12.82
CA PHE A 172 16.79 -7.53 11.75
C PHE A 172 16.32 -6.14 12.24
N ILE A 173 15.86 -6.05 13.48
CA ILE A 173 15.39 -4.81 14.09
C ILE A 173 16.58 -3.95 14.50
N LYS A 174 17.59 -4.52 15.13
CA LYS A 174 18.84 -3.82 15.56
C LYS A 174 19.57 -3.17 14.39
N ASP A 175 19.66 -3.86 13.25
CA ASP A 175 20.30 -3.33 12.03
C ASP A 175 19.62 -2.05 11.51
N ARG A 176 18.36 -1.81 11.88
CA ARG A 176 17.53 -0.70 11.41
C ARG A 176 17.33 0.40 12.43
N VAL A 177 17.56 0.11 13.69
CA VAL A 177 17.55 1.07 14.79
C VAL A 177 19.00 1.23 15.26
N GLN A 178 19.71 2.17 14.60
CA GLN A 178 21.15 2.38 14.79
C GLN A 178 21.39 3.15 16.09
N MET A 179 21.62 2.43 17.18
CA MET A 179 21.98 2.97 18.49
C MET A 179 23.14 2.17 19.07
N LYS A 180 24.10 2.86 19.72
CA LYS A 180 25.24 2.22 20.37
C LYS A 180 25.31 2.61 21.84
N THR A 181 25.55 1.62 22.70
CA THR A 181 25.76 1.84 24.13
C THR A 181 26.84 2.89 24.39
N GLY A 182 26.59 3.82 25.28
CA GLY A 182 27.44 4.93 25.65
C GLY A 182 27.31 6.16 24.75
N GLU A 183 26.65 6.08 23.58
CA GLU A 183 26.35 7.27 22.77
C GLU A 183 25.12 8.02 23.34
N VAL A 184 25.06 9.35 23.11
CA VAL A 184 23.93 10.16 23.54
C VAL A 184 22.67 9.78 22.80
N VAL A 185 21.55 9.60 23.52
CA VAL A 185 20.27 9.21 22.94
C VAL A 185 19.61 10.42 22.27
N ASP A 186 19.75 10.49 20.94
CA ASP A 186 19.00 11.44 20.11
C ASP A 186 17.57 10.91 19.88
N THR A 187 16.61 11.44 20.63
CA THR A 187 15.21 11.04 20.57
C THR A 187 14.54 11.37 19.24
N GLU A 188 14.98 12.44 18.57
CA GLU A 188 14.43 12.83 17.26
C GLU A 188 14.94 11.90 16.14
N ALA A 189 16.23 11.53 16.19
CA ALA A 189 16.79 10.54 15.28
C ALA A 189 16.12 9.16 15.49
N LEU A 190 15.94 8.74 16.74
CA LEU A 190 15.24 7.50 17.07
C LEU A 190 13.79 7.52 16.53
N ARG A 191 13.06 8.61 16.75
CA ARG A 191 11.69 8.75 16.23
C ARG A 191 11.66 8.62 14.71
N LYS A 192 12.56 9.27 13.97
CA LYS A 192 12.65 9.17 12.51
C LYS A 192 12.93 7.74 12.05
N GLN A 193 13.84 7.03 12.71
CA GLN A 193 14.17 5.64 12.40
C GLN A 193 12.94 4.72 12.64
N LEU A 194 12.22 4.89 13.76
CA LEU A 194 11.04 4.10 14.06
C LEU A 194 9.87 4.39 13.11
N VAL A 195 9.64 5.67 12.78
CA VAL A 195 8.63 6.04 11.77
C VAL A 195 8.97 5.41 10.42
N TYR A 196 10.24 5.47 10.00
CA TYR A 196 10.70 4.85 8.77
C TYR A 196 10.51 3.33 8.79
N LEU A 197 10.91 2.66 9.87
CA LEU A 197 10.74 1.22 10.05
C LEU A 197 9.27 0.82 9.98
N ASN A 198 8.40 1.47 10.75
CA ASN A 198 6.96 1.18 10.79
C ASN A 198 6.23 1.46 9.46
N LYS A 199 6.75 2.39 8.64
CA LYS A 199 6.19 2.71 7.32
C LYS A 199 6.66 1.76 6.22
N THR A 200 7.83 1.17 6.36
CA THR A 200 8.49 0.38 5.30
C THR A 200 8.50 -1.12 5.58
N THR A 201 8.05 -1.53 6.77
CA THR A 201 7.88 -2.94 7.17
C THR A 201 6.44 -3.20 7.63
N GLN A 202 6.12 -4.45 7.91
CA GLN A 202 4.85 -4.85 8.52
C GLN A 202 4.88 -4.79 10.07
N LEU A 203 6.05 -4.49 10.64
CA LEU A 203 6.24 -4.33 12.07
C LEU A 203 5.63 -3.03 12.57
N GLN A 204 5.15 -3.04 13.81
CA GLN A 204 4.82 -1.85 14.58
C GLN A 204 5.75 -1.80 15.79
N VAL A 205 6.77 -0.95 15.73
CA VAL A 205 7.78 -0.82 16.78
C VAL A 205 7.55 0.49 17.53
N ARG A 206 7.50 0.41 18.86
CA ARG A 206 7.40 1.56 19.76
C ARG A 206 8.57 1.54 20.73
N ALA A 207 9.23 2.68 20.94
CA ALA A 207 10.25 2.80 21.95
C ALA A 207 9.70 3.38 23.25
N MET A 208 10.16 2.84 24.35
CA MET A 208 9.99 3.37 25.69
C MET A 208 11.36 3.73 26.25
N LEU A 209 11.48 4.95 26.77
CA LEU A 209 12.71 5.45 27.42
C LEU A 209 12.57 5.27 28.93
N GLN A 210 13.60 4.73 29.57
CA GLN A 210 13.64 4.49 31.01
C GLN A 210 15.00 4.98 31.55
N PRO A 211 15.11 5.40 32.84
CA PRO A 211 16.40 5.62 33.46
C PRO A 211 17.26 4.35 33.42
N GLY A 212 18.52 4.47 33.05
CA GLY A 212 19.47 3.36 33.06
C GLY A 212 20.01 3.07 34.46
N ALA A 213 20.93 2.10 34.56
CA ALA A 213 21.52 1.64 35.81
C ALA A 213 22.42 2.71 36.44
N GLU A 214 23.11 3.49 35.64
CA GLU A 214 24.00 4.55 36.09
C GLU A 214 23.40 5.95 35.91
N ARG A 215 23.89 6.92 36.69
CA ARG A 215 23.43 8.32 36.54
C ARG A 215 23.79 8.88 35.17
N GLY A 216 22.81 9.40 34.46
CA GLY A 216 22.99 9.94 33.09
C GLY A 216 22.85 8.88 32.00
N GLU A 217 22.47 7.65 32.35
CA GLU A 217 22.09 6.64 31.39
C GLU A 217 20.60 6.65 31.14
N THR A 218 20.24 6.26 29.90
CA THR A 218 18.87 6.05 29.45
C THR A 218 18.80 4.71 28.73
N ASP A 219 18.01 3.81 29.26
CA ASP A 219 17.70 2.54 28.59
C ASP A 219 16.58 2.74 27.58
N VAL A 220 16.72 2.10 26.43
CA VAL A 220 15.72 2.13 25.36
C VAL A 220 15.15 0.72 25.18
N ARG A 221 13.84 0.59 25.43
CA ARG A 221 13.11 -0.65 25.22
C ARG A 221 12.24 -0.53 23.97
N LEU A 222 12.47 -1.38 22.98
CA LEU A 222 11.67 -1.46 21.76
C LEU A 222 10.59 -2.54 21.92
N ASN A 223 9.33 -2.12 21.97
CA ASN A 223 8.19 -3.03 21.97
C ASN A 223 7.75 -3.27 20.53
N VAL A 224 7.80 -4.52 20.09
CA VAL A 224 7.51 -4.95 18.72
C VAL A 224 6.16 -5.65 18.68
N VAL A 225 5.30 -5.19 17.79
CA VAL A 225 4.05 -5.88 17.45
C VAL A 225 4.19 -6.38 16.03
N GLU A 226 4.11 -7.68 15.87
CA GLU A 226 4.16 -8.35 14.57
C GLU A 226 2.76 -8.60 14.03
N PRO A 227 2.58 -8.69 12.70
CA PRO A 227 1.31 -9.14 12.14
C PRO A 227 1.03 -10.60 12.51
N GLU A 228 -0.19 -11.06 12.29
CA GLU A 228 -0.53 -12.47 12.41
C GLU A 228 0.42 -13.31 11.55
N ARG A 229 0.90 -14.44 12.12
CA ARG A 229 1.88 -15.29 11.43
C ARG A 229 1.33 -15.92 10.16
N TRP A 230 0.08 -16.33 10.19
CA TRP A 230 -0.60 -16.94 9.05
C TRP A 230 -2.10 -16.64 9.11
N GLY A 231 -2.73 -16.71 7.98
CA GLY A 231 -4.17 -16.62 7.87
C GLY A 231 -4.63 -17.20 6.55
N ALA A 232 -5.86 -17.70 6.53
CA ALA A 232 -6.52 -18.19 5.33
C ALA A 232 -7.96 -17.67 5.28
N ASP A 233 -8.37 -17.20 4.11
CA ASP A 233 -9.70 -16.73 3.81
C ASP A 233 -10.33 -17.65 2.77
N PHE A 234 -11.38 -18.37 3.13
CA PHE A 234 -12.18 -19.18 2.22
C PHE A 234 -13.36 -18.36 1.74
N PHE A 235 -13.61 -18.32 0.45
CA PHE A 235 -14.70 -17.52 -0.08
C PHE A 235 -15.58 -18.28 -1.09
N VAL A 236 -16.82 -17.82 -1.15
CA VAL A 236 -17.77 -18.14 -2.22
C VAL A 236 -18.32 -16.82 -2.73
N ASP A 237 -18.32 -16.62 -4.04
CA ASP A 237 -18.90 -15.44 -4.68
C ASP A 237 -19.52 -15.75 -6.04
N ASN A 238 -20.24 -14.77 -6.57
CA ASN A 238 -20.83 -14.82 -7.92
C ASN A 238 -20.13 -13.85 -8.90
N ASN A 239 -18.84 -13.57 -8.69
CA ASN A 239 -18.05 -12.61 -9.48
C ASN A 239 -17.25 -13.26 -10.61
N GLY A 240 -17.58 -14.49 -10.99
CA GLY A 240 -17.05 -15.16 -12.16
C GLY A 240 -17.55 -14.53 -13.46
N ALA A 241 -16.87 -14.81 -14.58
CA ALA A 241 -17.33 -14.40 -15.90
C ALA A 241 -18.49 -15.26 -16.34
N ASP A 242 -19.45 -14.66 -17.05
CA ASP A 242 -20.63 -15.38 -17.57
C ASP A 242 -20.23 -16.52 -18.51
N SER A 243 -19.10 -16.37 -19.25
CA SER A 243 -18.56 -17.38 -20.17
C SER A 243 -17.95 -18.60 -19.48
N THR A 244 -17.42 -18.46 -18.27
CA THR A 244 -16.72 -19.54 -17.53
C THR A 244 -17.42 -19.96 -16.24
N GLY A 245 -18.58 -19.35 -15.94
CA GLY A 245 -19.39 -19.63 -14.75
C GLY A 245 -19.31 -18.53 -13.70
N LYS A 246 -20.49 -18.06 -13.29
CA LYS A 246 -20.63 -16.92 -12.36
C LYS A 246 -20.16 -17.26 -10.94
N VAL A 247 -20.48 -18.47 -10.46
CA VAL A 247 -20.16 -18.89 -9.08
C VAL A 247 -18.71 -19.35 -9.00
N ARG A 248 -18.00 -18.80 -8.01
CA ARG A 248 -16.62 -19.16 -7.70
C ARG A 248 -16.47 -19.56 -6.25
N VAL A 249 -15.59 -20.49 -6.00
CA VAL A 249 -15.10 -20.84 -4.66
C VAL A 249 -13.59 -20.67 -4.64
N GLY A 250 -13.04 -20.24 -3.54
CA GLY A 250 -11.59 -20.07 -3.47
C GLY A 250 -11.05 -19.94 -2.06
N VAL A 251 -9.74 -19.94 -2.00
CA VAL A 251 -8.96 -19.72 -0.79
C VAL A 251 -7.82 -18.76 -1.11
N GLN A 252 -7.58 -17.83 -0.20
CA GLN A 252 -6.37 -17.00 -0.18
C GLN A 252 -5.74 -17.07 1.19
N GLY A 253 -4.42 -17.06 1.26
CA GLY A 253 -3.72 -17.16 2.53
C GLY A 253 -2.38 -16.48 2.50
N PHE A 254 -1.83 -16.31 3.70
CA PHE A 254 -0.50 -15.74 3.88
C PHE A 254 0.25 -16.41 5.02
N MET A 255 1.57 -16.32 4.96
CA MET A 255 2.47 -16.66 6.05
C MET A 255 3.53 -15.56 6.19
N TYR A 256 3.68 -15.04 7.39
CA TYR A 256 4.63 -14.00 7.75
C TYR A 256 5.83 -14.59 8.50
N GLY A 257 7.02 -13.98 8.34
CA GLY A 257 8.20 -14.27 9.14
C GLY A 257 8.78 -15.66 8.92
N ILE A 258 8.75 -16.21 7.69
CA ILE A 258 9.26 -17.55 7.38
C ILE A 258 10.77 -17.63 7.66
N PHE A 259 11.53 -16.59 7.25
CA PHE A 259 12.98 -16.49 7.44
C PHE A 259 13.37 -15.45 8.50
N GLY A 260 12.40 -14.85 9.19
CA GLY A 260 12.64 -13.91 10.27
C GLY A 260 13.15 -12.55 9.84
N ARG A 261 12.75 -12.06 8.66
CA ARG A 261 13.20 -10.78 8.08
C ARG A 261 12.08 -9.88 7.60
N ASP A 262 10.92 -9.88 8.26
CA ASP A 262 9.71 -9.20 7.76
C ASP A 262 9.29 -9.71 6.37
N ASP A 263 9.55 -10.96 6.10
CA ASP A 263 9.22 -11.63 4.87
C ASP A 263 7.78 -12.17 4.92
N ARG A 264 7.15 -12.23 3.74
CA ARG A 264 5.77 -12.69 3.61
C ARG A 264 5.59 -13.54 2.36
N PHE A 265 4.97 -14.68 2.54
CA PHE A 265 4.40 -15.50 1.48
C PHE A 265 2.90 -15.25 1.39
N THR A 266 2.36 -15.15 0.18
CA THR A 266 0.92 -15.11 -0.09
C THR A 266 0.58 -16.09 -1.20
N GLY A 267 -0.58 -16.74 -1.09
CA GLY A 267 -1.08 -17.65 -2.11
C GLY A 267 -2.59 -17.51 -2.26
N SER A 268 -3.11 -17.75 -3.46
CA SER A 268 -4.53 -17.80 -3.75
C SER A 268 -4.85 -18.87 -4.77
N LEU A 269 -5.99 -19.53 -4.59
CA LEU A 269 -6.59 -20.46 -5.54
C LEU A 269 -8.07 -20.13 -5.68
N ALA A 270 -8.59 -20.13 -6.89
CA ALA A 270 -10.01 -19.96 -7.17
C ALA A 270 -10.46 -20.93 -8.27
N HIS A 271 -11.67 -21.42 -8.13
CA HIS A 271 -12.31 -22.34 -9.07
C HIS A 271 -13.69 -21.82 -9.46
N ALA A 272 -13.98 -21.82 -10.74
CA ALA A 272 -15.31 -21.68 -11.32
C ALA A 272 -15.58 -22.90 -12.21
N GLN A 273 -16.82 -23.10 -12.64
CA GLN A 273 -17.21 -24.26 -13.45
C GLN A 273 -16.33 -24.46 -14.70
N GLY A 274 -15.94 -23.38 -15.36
CA GLY A 274 -15.09 -23.38 -16.54
C GLY A 274 -13.76 -22.65 -16.29
N GLY A 275 -13.18 -22.65 -15.06
CA GLY A 275 -11.92 -21.98 -14.86
C GLY A 275 -11.25 -22.29 -13.53
N ASN A 276 -9.91 -22.27 -13.55
CA ASN A 276 -9.07 -22.39 -12.37
C ASN A 276 -8.03 -21.27 -12.39
N ASP A 277 -7.87 -20.60 -11.28
CA ASP A 277 -6.87 -19.54 -11.10
C ASP A 277 -6.01 -19.84 -9.88
N GLY A 278 -4.70 -19.69 -10.01
CA GLY A 278 -3.76 -19.84 -8.92
C GLY A 278 -2.67 -18.76 -8.98
N ALA A 279 -2.32 -18.20 -7.83
CA ALA A 279 -1.21 -17.25 -7.73
C ALA A 279 -0.46 -17.41 -6.42
N PHE A 280 0.84 -17.16 -6.45
CA PHE A 280 1.62 -17.01 -5.23
C PHE A 280 2.62 -15.86 -5.37
N SER A 281 3.01 -15.29 -4.23
CA SER A 281 4.07 -14.29 -4.14
C SER A 281 4.85 -14.50 -2.85
N TYR A 282 6.16 -14.33 -2.93
CA TYR A 282 7.03 -14.23 -1.77
C TYR A 282 7.76 -12.90 -1.83
N SER A 283 7.77 -12.16 -0.73
CA SER A 283 8.41 -10.87 -0.63
C SER A 283 9.25 -10.74 0.64
N ALA A 284 10.44 -10.12 0.53
CA ALA A 284 11.33 -9.88 1.67
C ALA A 284 12.12 -8.59 1.48
N PRO A 285 12.46 -7.85 2.56
CA PRO A 285 13.44 -6.78 2.52
C PRO A 285 14.83 -7.36 2.23
N VAL A 286 15.55 -6.83 1.23
CA VAL A 286 16.84 -7.38 0.77
C VAL A 286 18.03 -6.43 0.92
N LEU A 287 17.80 -5.12 1.02
CA LEU A 287 18.84 -4.10 1.06
C LEU A 287 18.66 -3.17 2.24
N PRO A 288 19.72 -2.44 2.67
CA PRO A 288 19.58 -1.30 3.55
C PRO A 288 18.52 -0.33 3.02
N GLY A 289 17.78 0.31 3.92
CA GLY A 289 16.67 1.19 3.52
C GLY A 289 15.37 0.44 3.17
N ASN A 290 15.24 -0.83 3.59
CA ASN A 290 14.03 -1.65 3.47
C ASN A 290 13.50 -1.80 2.04
N GLY A 291 14.39 -1.76 1.03
CA GLY A 291 14.03 -2.15 -0.34
C GLY A 291 13.53 -3.59 -0.34
N ARG A 292 12.34 -3.83 -0.91
CA ARG A 292 11.65 -5.13 -0.89
C ARG A 292 11.74 -5.81 -2.24
N LEU A 293 12.25 -7.03 -2.27
CA LEU A 293 12.21 -7.89 -3.44
C LEU A 293 11.03 -8.84 -3.33
N SER A 294 10.26 -8.94 -4.40
CA SER A 294 9.13 -9.85 -4.55
C SER A 294 9.34 -10.76 -5.74
N VAL A 295 9.03 -12.04 -5.58
CA VAL A 295 8.92 -13.01 -6.67
C VAL A 295 7.49 -13.51 -6.71
N ASN A 296 6.91 -13.59 -7.90
CA ASN A 296 5.52 -13.98 -8.07
C ASN A 296 5.38 -14.95 -9.25
N ALA A 297 4.39 -15.81 -9.16
CA ALA A 297 3.95 -16.65 -10.27
C ALA A 297 2.44 -16.83 -10.20
N SER A 298 1.83 -16.95 -11.35
CA SER A 298 0.41 -17.22 -11.47
C SER A 298 0.11 -18.07 -12.68
N HIS A 299 -0.95 -18.88 -12.57
CA HIS A 299 -1.47 -19.72 -13.62
C HIS A 299 -2.99 -19.61 -13.65
N SER A 300 -3.55 -19.46 -14.85
CA SER A 300 -5.00 -19.45 -15.08
C SER A 300 -5.31 -20.35 -16.25
N GLN A 301 -6.34 -21.18 -16.09
CA GLN A 301 -6.92 -21.99 -17.14
C GLN A 301 -8.41 -21.71 -17.23
N ILE A 302 -8.91 -21.50 -18.43
CA ILE A 302 -10.32 -21.28 -18.69
C ILE A 302 -10.83 -22.23 -19.78
N ASN A 303 -12.08 -22.64 -19.65
CA ASN A 303 -12.88 -23.31 -20.67
C ASN A 303 -14.18 -22.52 -20.84
N ILE A 304 -14.50 -22.12 -22.06
CA ILE A 304 -15.74 -21.40 -22.36
C ILE A 304 -16.89 -22.38 -22.39
N ILE A 305 -17.75 -22.31 -21.36
CA ILE A 305 -18.89 -23.21 -21.17
C ILE A 305 -20.22 -22.55 -21.51
N ASN A 306 -20.26 -21.22 -21.67
CA ASN A 306 -21.47 -20.46 -21.98
C ASN A 306 -21.20 -19.43 -23.10
N GLY A 307 -22.27 -19.05 -23.79
CA GLY A 307 -22.23 -18.07 -24.87
C GLY A 307 -22.00 -18.68 -26.26
N PRO A 308 -21.77 -17.85 -27.28
CA PRO A 308 -21.73 -18.30 -28.68
C PRO A 308 -20.56 -19.24 -29.00
N PHE A 309 -19.54 -19.28 -28.19
CA PHE A 309 -18.32 -20.07 -28.39
C PHE A 309 -18.28 -21.37 -27.58
N ALA A 310 -19.27 -21.63 -26.75
CA ALA A 310 -19.32 -22.84 -25.92
C ALA A 310 -19.37 -24.15 -26.76
N ALA A 311 -19.87 -24.06 -27.99
CA ALA A 311 -20.02 -25.24 -28.86
C ALA A 311 -18.70 -25.68 -29.55
N ILE A 312 -17.66 -24.86 -29.51
CA ILE A 312 -16.39 -25.14 -30.22
C ILE A 312 -15.22 -25.43 -29.29
N ASP A 313 -15.50 -25.76 -28.01
CA ASP A 313 -14.51 -26.18 -27.01
C ASP A 313 -13.27 -25.28 -26.99
N VAL A 314 -13.44 -24.05 -26.50
CA VAL A 314 -12.36 -23.06 -26.40
C VAL A 314 -11.71 -23.16 -25.04
N VAL A 315 -10.43 -23.50 -25.02
CA VAL A 315 -9.59 -23.57 -23.82
C VAL A 315 -8.51 -22.50 -23.92
N GLY A 316 -8.38 -21.66 -22.89
CA GLY A 316 -7.31 -20.69 -22.75
C GLY A 316 -6.46 -20.99 -21.54
N THR A 317 -5.11 -20.85 -21.65
CA THR A 317 -4.20 -20.91 -20.51
C THR A 317 -3.35 -19.65 -20.45
N SER A 318 -2.95 -19.25 -19.25
CA SER A 318 -2.01 -18.15 -19.04
C SER A 318 -1.12 -18.47 -17.86
N THR A 319 0.20 -18.34 -18.04
CA THR A 319 1.18 -18.50 -16.97
C THR A 319 2.09 -17.29 -16.96
N VAL A 320 2.28 -16.67 -15.78
CA VAL A 320 3.14 -15.49 -15.63
C VAL A 320 4.09 -15.70 -14.46
N TYR A 321 5.36 -15.35 -14.67
CA TYR A 321 6.39 -15.26 -13.63
C TYR A 321 6.91 -13.83 -13.57
N GLY A 322 7.18 -13.33 -12.38
CA GLY A 322 7.66 -11.96 -12.21
C GLY A 322 8.61 -11.80 -11.03
N VAL A 323 9.45 -10.77 -11.16
CA VAL A 323 10.29 -10.24 -10.08
C VAL A 323 10.04 -8.75 -10.01
N GLU A 324 9.83 -8.24 -8.80
CA GLU A 324 9.58 -6.81 -8.53
C GLU A 324 10.47 -6.35 -7.38
N TYR A 325 11.02 -5.16 -7.52
CA TYR A 325 11.79 -4.49 -6.50
C TYR A 325 11.17 -3.13 -6.19
N ASP A 326 10.78 -2.95 -4.94
CA ASP A 326 10.21 -1.72 -4.40
C ASP A 326 11.19 -1.06 -3.46
N GLN A 327 11.60 0.18 -3.75
CA GLN A 327 12.48 0.98 -2.92
C GLN A 327 11.71 2.13 -2.28
N PRO A 328 11.57 2.20 -0.95
CA PRO A 328 11.12 3.40 -0.27
C PRO A 328 12.09 4.57 -0.54
N LEU A 329 11.59 5.62 -1.19
CA LEU A 329 12.36 6.83 -1.51
C LEU A 329 12.18 7.90 -0.43
N LEU A 330 10.98 7.96 0.14
CA LEU A 330 10.62 8.84 1.26
C LEU A 330 9.63 8.11 2.16
N ALA A 331 9.92 8.07 3.44
CA ALA A 331 8.96 7.58 4.45
C ALA A 331 9.04 8.47 5.70
N ASN A 332 7.90 9.04 6.08
CA ASN A 332 7.74 9.80 7.32
C ASN A 332 6.33 9.57 7.88
N SER A 333 5.94 10.26 8.94
CA SER A 333 4.64 10.06 9.61
C SER A 333 3.44 10.16 8.65
N LYS A 334 3.49 11.05 7.66
CA LYS A 334 2.38 11.32 6.72
C LYS A 334 2.57 10.70 5.34
N TRP A 335 3.82 10.60 4.86
CA TRP A 335 4.13 10.27 3.48
C TRP A 335 4.90 8.96 3.35
N LEU A 336 4.58 8.20 2.31
CA LEU A 336 5.38 7.11 1.79
C LEU A 336 5.47 7.27 0.28
N VAL A 337 6.70 7.41 -0.25
CA VAL A 337 6.98 7.41 -1.69
C VAL A 337 7.85 6.20 -1.99
N THR A 338 7.43 5.38 -2.93
CA THR A 338 8.12 4.14 -3.32
C THR A 338 8.40 4.15 -4.82
N GLY A 339 9.63 3.87 -5.20
CA GLY A 339 10.00 3.57 -6.58
C GLY A 339 9.92 2.08 -6.84
N THR A 340 9.36 1.68 -7.98
CA THR A 340 9.17 0.28 -8.38
C THR A 340 9.93 -0.02 -9.67
N LEU A 341 10.61 -1.17 -9.72
CA LEU A 341 11.14 -1.78 -10.92
C LEU A 341 10.68 -3.23 -10.98
N ALA A 342 10.13 -3.67 -12.10
CA ALA A 342 9.66 -5.04 -12.26
C ALA A 342 9.99 -5.61 -13.64
N TYR A 343 10.19 -6.91 -13.67
CA TYR A 343 10.23 -7.72 -14.89
C TYR A 343 9.26 -8.88 -14.75
N SER A 344 8.48 -9.13 -15.78
CA SER A 344 7.64 -10.32 -15.83
C SER A 344 7.65 -10.94 -17.22
N ARG A 345 7.53 -12.26 -17.26
CA ARG A 345 7.37 -13.06 -18.47
C ARG A 345 6.10 -13.86 -18.40
N GLY A 346 5.28 -13.75 -19.43
CA GLY A 346 4.01 -14.45 -19.58
C GLY A 346 3.97 -15.29 -20.84
N ASN A 347 3.28 -16.44 -20.75
CA ASN A 347 2.87 -17.24 -21.90
C ASN A 347 1.34 -17.39 -21.85
N ALA A 348 0.66 -17.16 -22.95
CA ALA A 348 -0.77 -17.36 -23.09
C ALA A 348 -1.07 -18.19 -24.33
N THR A 349 -1.82 -19.28 -24.16
CA THR A 349 -2.25 -20.15 -25.26
C THR A 349 -3.77 -20.14 -25.43
N THR A 350 -4.25 -20.39 -26.62
CA THR A 350 -5.65 -20.64 -26.92
C THR A 350 -5.79 -21.83 -27.83
N ASP A 351 -6.53 -22.83 -27.39
CA ASP A 351 -6.89 -24.01 -28.15
C ASP A 351 -8.38 -23.96 -28.50
N ILE A 352 -8.74 -24.39 -29.72
CA ILE A 352 -10.12 -24.58 -30.18
C ILE A 352 -10.25 -26.00 -30.67
N SER A 353 -11.17 -26.78 -30.05
CA SER A 353 -11.38 -28.20 -30.37
C SER A 353 -10.06 -29.00 -30.38
N GLY A 354 -9.16 -28.71 -29.41
CA GLY A 354 -7.86 -29.37 -29.28
C GLY A 354 -6.78 -28.93 -30.27
N VAL A 355 -7.02 -27.91 -31.09
CA VAL A 355 -6.05 -27.31 -32.01
C VAL A 355 -5.55 -26.00 -31.44
N SER A 356 -4.24 -25.85 -31.28
CA SER A 356 -3.64 -24.58 -30.83
C SER A 356 -3.75 -23.52 -31.92
N ILE A 357 -4.43 -22.43 -31.60
CA ILE A 357 -4.73 -21.31 -32.51
C ILE A 357 -3.83 -20.10 -32.19
N ALA A 358 -3.48 -19.93 -30.92
CA ALA A 358 -2.60 -18.85 -30.50
C ALA A 358 -1.67 -19.33 -29.38
N ASP A 359 -0.40 -18.90 -29.47
CA ASP A 359 0.64 -19.07 -28.44
C ASP A 359 1.42 -17.75 -28.39
N THR A 360 1.23 -16.97 -27.36
CA THR A 360 1.79 -15.62 -27.24
C THR A 360 2.73 -15.57 -26.04
N ASN A 361 3.97 -15.23 -26.30
CA ASN A 361 4.96 -14.93 -25.25
C ASN A 361 5.07 -13.41 -25.06
N THR A 362 5.06 -12.95 -23.82
CA THR A 362 5.20 -11.53 -23.48
C THR A 362 6.29 -11.33 -22.44
N ASP A 363 7.18 -10.36 -22.69
CA ASP A 363 8.14 -9.85 -21.72
C ASP A 363 7.78 -8.40 -21.36
N LEU A 364 7.62 -8.11 -20.07
CA LEU A 364 7.26 -6.80 -19.56
C LEU A 364 8.37 -6.26 -18.67
N ILE A 365 8.82 -5.05 -18.97
CA ILE A 365 9.69 -4.26 -18.07
C ILE A 365 8.88 -3.06 -17.59
N THR A 366 8.71 -2.97 -16.28
CA THR A 366 7.92 -1.91 -15.65
C THR A 366 8.79 -1.08 -14.72
N ALA A 367 8.64 0.25 -14.80
CA ALA A 367 9.20 1.19 -13.86
C ALA A 367 8.12 2.17 -13.41
N GLY A 368 8.17 2.62 -12.15
CA GLY A 368 7.16 3.54 -11.68
C GLY A 368 7.39 4.11 -10.30
N VAL A 369 6.45 4.95 -9.89
CA VAL A 369 6.45 5.59 -8.58
C VAL A 369 5.05 5.51 -7.99
N SER A 370 4.97 5.16 -6.72
CA SER A 370 3.76 5.30 -5.91
C SER A 370 3.98 6.32 -4.79
N THR A 371 2.96 7.11 -4.52
CA THR A 371 2.93 8.09 -3.43
C THR A 371 1.69 7.86 -2.60
N GLN A 372 1.84 7.76 -1.29
CA GLN A 372 0.74 7.61 -0.34
C GLN A 372 0.84 8.69 0.74
N TYR A 373 -0.31 9.20 1.13
CA TYR A 373 -0.48 10.16 2.22
C TYR A 373 -1.51 9.64 3.22
N VAL A 374 -1.21 9.79 4.50
CA VAL A 374 -2.13 9.48 5.61
C VAL A 374 -2.04 10.61 6.63
N GLY A 375 -3.17 11.24 6.96
CA GLY A 375 -3.24 12.30 7.97
C GLY A 375 -4.53 13.09 7.89
N ASP A 376 -4.86 13.78 8.98
CA ASP A 376 -6.00 14.69 9.08
C ASP A 376 -7.35 14.01 8.71
N GLY A 377 -7.54 12.75 9.09
CA GLY A 377 -8.75 11.95 8.79
C GLY A 377 -8.92 11.58 7.32
N ARG A 378 -7.86 11.69 6.51
CA ARG A 378 -7.83 11.32 5.09
C ARG A 378 -6.63 10.46 4.74
N GLN A 379 -6.83 9.61 3.77
CA GLN A 379 -5.79 8.81 3.15
C GLN A 379 -5.97 8.87 1.63
N TRP A 380 -4.86 9.01 0.90
CA TRP A 380 -4.88 8.92 -0.54
C TRP A 380 -3.58 8.35 -1.08
N GLY A 381 -3.63 7.83 -2.27
CA GLY A 381 -2.45 7.37 -2.97
C GLY A 381 -2.62 7.45 -4.47
N ILE A 382 -1.50 7.59 -5.15
CA ILE A 382 -1.40 7.57 -6.61
C ILE A 382 -0.20 6.72 -7.01
N THR A 383 -0.40 5.87 -8.00
CA THR A 383 0.66 5.06 -8.62
C THR A 383 0.66 5.35 -10.11
N GLN A 384 1.83 5.69 -10.65
CA GLN A 384 2.04 5.83 -12.09
C GLN A 384 3.16 4.88 -12.50
N LEU A 385 2.87 4.05 -13.48
CA LEU A 385 3.83 3.12 -14.06
C LEU A 385 4.10 3.45 -15.53
N TYR A 386 5.25 3.07 -16.00
CA TYR A 386 5.62 2.91 -17.39
C TYR A 386 5.92 1.44 -17.62
N THR A 387 5.31 0.83 -18.63
CA THR A 387 5.55 -0.56 -19.00
C THR A 387 5.93 -0.67 -20.46
N ARG A 388 7.08 -1.25 -20.73
CA ARG A 388 7.48 -1.70 -22.05
C ARG A 388 7.12 -3.18 -22.19
N ILE A 389 6.36 -3.49 -23.24
CA ILE A 389 5.85 -4.82 -23.56
C ILE A 389 6.55 -5.29 -24.84
N LYS A 390 7.17 -6.44 -24.82
CA LYS A 390 7.57 -7.20 -25.99
C LYS A 390 6.64 -8.40 -26.11
N SER A 391 6.07 -8.61 -27.27
CA SER A 391 5.19 -9.75 -27.56
C SER A 391 5.73 -10.48 -28.76
N ASP A 392 5.81 -11.80 -28.64
CA ASP A 392 6.15 -12.70 -29.74
C ASP A 392 4.97 -13.62 -30.01
N GLU A 393 4.43 -13.51 -31.21
CA GLU A 393 3.29 -14.29 -31.68
C GLU A 393 3.68 -15.04 -32.96
N PRO A 394 3.37 -16.34 -33.10
CA PRO A 394 3.80 -17.15 -34.24
C PRO A 394 3.43 -16.60 -35.62
N MET A 395 2.31 -15.84 -35.71
CA MET A 395 1.82 -15.30 -36.99
C MET A 395 2.24 -13.85 -37.23
N LEU A 396 2.49 -13.06 -36.18
CA LEU A 396 2.78 -11.63 -36.25
C LEU A 396 4.26 -11.33 -35.98
N GLY A 397 5.00 -12.29 -35.40
CA GLY A 397 6.38 -12.11 -35.00
C GLY A 397 6.54 -11.21 -33.77
N GLU A 398 7.76 -10.72 -33.56
CA GLU A 398 8.09 -9.85 -32.42
C GLU A 398 7.54 -8.43 -32.63
N THR A 399 6.78 -7.95 -31.66
CA THR A 399 6.24 -6.58 -31.58
C THR A 399 6.61 -5.93 -30.27
N SER A 400 6.65 -4.59 -30.22
CA SER A 400 6.96 -3.85 -28.99
C SER A 400 5.99 -2.68 -28.77
N PHE A 401 5.50 -2.57 -27.55
CA PHE A 401 4.52 -1.57 -27.15
C PHE A 401 4.95 -0.83 -25.89
N GLN A 402 4.34 0.31 -25.65
CA GLN A 402 4.55 1.11 -24.44
C GLN A 402 3.19 1.51 -23.88
N THR A 403 3.00 1.24 -22.59
CA THR A 403 1.80 1.64 -21.85
C THR A 403 2.16 2.41 -20.60
N TYR A 404 1.21 3.22 -20.14
CA TYR A 404 1.32 4.07 -18.95
C TYR A 404 0.13 3.79 -18.03
N PRO A 405 0.08 2.61 -17.38
CA PRO A 405 -0.99 2.30 -16.45
C PRO A 405 -0.80 3.05 -15.12
N GLY A 406 -1.91 3.37 -14.48
CA GLY A 406 -1.88 3.99 -13.17
C GLY A 406 -3.19 3.82 -12.43
N ASN A 407 -3.15 4.14 -11.16
CA ASN A 407 -4.34 4.18 -10.31
C ASN A 407 -4.19 5.22 -9.21
N ALA A 408 -5.32 5.70 -8.70
CA ALA A 408 -5.39 6.55 -7.53
C ALA A 408 -6.56 6.13 -6.64
N PHE A 409 -6.42 6.36 -5.35
CA PHE A 409 -7.51 6.22 -4.39
C PHE A 409 -7.54 7.41 -3.44
N TYR A 410 -8.72 7.68 -2.90
CA TYR A 410 -8.95 8.70 -1.88
C TYR A 410 -9.97 8.18 -0.87
N ILE A 411 -9.69 8.32 0.41
CA ILE A 411 -10.57 7.95 1.52
C ILE A 411 -10.57 9.10 2.50
N GLN A 412 -11.75 9.55 2.92
CA GLN A 412 -11.88 10.62 3.90
C GLN A 412 -13.08 10.37 4.83
N ARG A 413 -12.84 10.42 6.14
CA ARG A 413 -13.92 10.52 7.12
C ARG A 413 -14.45 11.96 7.13
N LEU A 414 -15.75 12.14 7.01
CA LEU A 414 -16.39 13.46 6.97
C LEU A 414 -16.60 13.99 8.39
N GLY A 415 -15.64 14.75 8.87
CA GLY A 415 -15.61 15.25 10.25
C GLY A 415 -15.55 14.12 11.28
N GLN A 416 -16.25 14.27 12.40
CA GLN A 416 -16.39 13.21 13.41
C GLN A 416 -17.62 12.31 13.16
N SER A 417 -18.20 12.39 11.96
CA SER A 417 -19.38 11.62 11.62
C SER A 417 -19.02 10.17 11.27
N ARG A 418 -20.06 9.34 11.14
CA ARG A 418 -19.93 7.95 10.64
C ARG A 418 -19.97 7.86 9.11
N TRP A 419 -19.80 8.97 8.42
CA TRP A 419 -19.73 9.00 6.97
C TRP A 419 -18.29 8.99 6.50
N VAL A 420 -18.01 8.14 5.50
CA VAL A 420 -16.70 8.03 4.85
C VAL A 420 -16.92 8.16 3.34
N PHE A 421 -16.23 9.11 2.73
CA PHE A 421 -16.14 9.23 1.28
C PHE A 421 -14.97 8.42 0.77
N ARG A 422 -15.18 7.70 -0.35
CA ARG A 422 -14.15 6.95 -1.05
C ARG A 422 -14.22 7.22 -2.55
N GLY A 423 -13.08 7.46 -3.17
CA GLY A 423 -12.92 7.55 -4.61
C GLY A 423 -11.83 6.61 -5.10
N ASN A 424 -12.04 5.99 -6.26
CA ASN A 424 -11.04 5.18 -6.95
C ASN A 424 -10.99 5.60 -8.42
N LEU A 425 -9.78 5.65 -8.96
CA LEU A 425 -9.51 5.95 -10.36
C LEU A 425 -8.48 4.95 -10.87
N GLY A 426 -8.72 4.39 -12.04
CA GLY A 426 -7.74 3.57 -12.74
C GLY A 426 -7.67 3.98 -14.20
N TRP A 427 -6.48 3.99 -14.78
CA TRP A 427 -6.28 4.38 -16.18
C TRP A 427 -5.16 3.58 -16.84
N GLN A 428 -5.18 3.57 -18.15
CA GLN A 428 -4.08 3.16 -19.00
C GLN A 428 -4.03 4.05 -20.24
N PHE A 429 -2.86 4.58 -20.55
CA PHE A 429 -2.56 5.21 -21.83
C PHE A 429 -1.60 4.33 -22.63
N SER A 430 -1.70 4.38 -23.94
CA SER A 430 -0.83 3.66 -24.87
C SER A 430 -0.53 4.52 -26.09
N LYS A 431 0.66 4.40 -26.66
CA LYS A 431 0.99 5.07 -27.90
C LYS A 431 0.43 4.37 -29.15
N GLY A 432 0.13 3.06 -29.05
CA GLY A 432 -0.44 2.25 -30.11
C GLY A 432 -1.80 1.67 -29.72
N ASP A 433 -2.58 1.28 -30.71
CA ASP A 433 -3.91 0.70 -30.53
C ASP A 433 -3.91 -0.84 -30.56
N ASN A 434 -2.90 -1.47 -31.17
CA ASN A 434 -2.80 -2.91 -31.37
C ASN A 434 -1.99 -3.58 -30.26
N LEU A 435 -2.38 -3.39 -28.99
CA LEU A 435 -1.75 -4.10 -27.88
C LEU A 435 -2.10 -5.60 -27.93
N PRO A 436 -1.20 -6.48 -27.46
CA PRO A 436 -1.57 -7.84 -27.17
C PRO A 436 -2.81 -7.88 -26.28
N SER A 437 -3.70 -8.79 -26.55
CA SER A 437 -5.00 -8.89 -25.88
C SER A 437 -4.89 -8.97 -24.37
N ALA A 438 -3.85 -9.63 -23.86
CA ALA A 438 -3.49 -9.73 -22.45
C ALA A 438 -3.18 -8.38 -21.77
N ASN A 439 -2.80 -7.38 -22.53
CA ASN A 439 -2.37 -6.07 -22.04
C ASN A 439 -3.41 -4.96 -22.30
N LEU A 440 -4.59 -5.31 -22.80
CA LEU A 440 -5.69 -4.37 -22.97
C LEU A 440 -6.25 -3.90 -21.61
N PHE A 441 -6.58 -2.63 -21.56
CA PHE A 441 -7.32 -2.07 -20.43
C PHE A 441 -8.79 -2.48 -20.51
N GLN A 442 -9.35 -2.93 -19.40
CA GLN A 442 -10.70 -3.47 -19.36
C GLN A 442 -11.55 -2.73 -18.35
N VAL A 443 -12.82 -2.56 -18.67
CA VAL A 443 -13.80 -1.93 -17.82
C VAL A 443 -15.09 -2.77 -17.82
N GLY A 444 -15.76 -2.80 -16.68
CA GLY A 444 -16.94 -3.59 -16.36
C GLY A 444 -16.69 -4.55 -15.19
N GLY A 445 -17.72 -4.77 -14.39
CA GLY A 445 -17.70 -5.61 -13.19
C GLY A 445 -17.24 -4.88 -11.92
N LEU A 446 -17.20 -5.62 -10.83
CA LEU A 446 -17.01 -5.12 -9.46
C LEU A 446 -15.72 -4.30 -9.26
N GLY A 447 -14.66 -4.61 -9.99
CA GLY A 447 -13.37 -3.91 -9.88
C GLY A 447 -13.25 -2.62 -10.68
N SER A 448 -14.30 -2.16 -11.38
CA SER A 448 -14.27 -0.95 -12.20
C SER A 448 -15.65 -0.27 -12.31
N VAL A 449 -16.56 -0.77 -13.18
CA VAL A 449 -17.92 -0.22 -13.35
C VAL A 449 -18.94 -1.31 -13.07
N ARG A 450 -19.60 -1.24 -11.91
CA ARG A 450 -20.62 -2.18 -11.46
C ARG A 450 -21.91 -2.03 -12.27
N GLY A 451 -22.72 -3.08 -12.31
CA GLY A 451 -23.92 -3.17 -13.15
C GLY A 451 -23.66 -3.78 -14.52
N TYR A 452 -22.38 -3.95 -14.89
CA TYR A 452 -21.96 -4.60 -16.13
C TYR A 452 -21.23 -5.92 -15.84
N GLU A 453 -21.18 -6.77 -16.87
CA GLU A 453 -20.37 -7.97 -16.83
C GLU A 453 -18.89 -7.62 -16.70
N ARG A 454 -18.13 -8.49 -16.06
CA ARG A 454 -16.70 -8.34 -15.85
C ARG A 454 -15.95 -8.26 -17.18
N GLY A 455 -15.21 -7.14 -17.37
CA GLY A 455 -14.41 -6.94 -18.57
C GLY A 455 -15.21 -6.83 -19.87
N ILE A 456 -16.47 -6.41 -19.80
CA ILE A 456 -17.40 -6.35 -20.96
C ILE A 456 -16.87 -5.46 -22.09
N VAL A 457 -16.01 -4.48 -21.79
CA VAL A 457 -15.31 -3.66 -22.78
C VAL A 457 -13.82 -3.63 -22.48
N SER A 458 -13.01 -3.68 -23.55
CA SER A 458 -11.55 -3.62 -23.47
C SER A 458 -10.96 -2.82 -24.62
N GLY A 459 -9.82 -2.18 -24.41
CA GLY A 459 -9.12 -1.42 -25.43
C GLY A 459 -7.71 -1.03 -24.99
N ALA A 460 -6.94 -0.43 -25.90
CA ALA A 460 -5.56 -0.06 -25.63
C ALA A 460 -5.45 1.06 -24.59
N ARG A 461 -6.45 1.95 -24.53
CA ARG A 461 -6.52 3.11 -23.65
C ARG A 461 -7.86 3.16 -22.94
N GLY A 462 -7.89 3.78 -21.78
CA GLY A 462 -9.13 4.01 -21.06
C GLY A 462 -8.91 4.44 -19.62
N TYR A 463 -10.01 4.71 -18.96
CA TYR A 463 -10.04 4.95 -17.51
C TYR A 463 -11.37 4.48 -16.92
N TYR A 464 -11.37 4.29 -15.62
CA TYR A 464 -12.60 4.19 -14.83
C TYR A 464 -12.46 5.02 -13.56
N ALA A 465 -13.58 5.55 -13.08
CA ALA A 465 -13.71 6.24 -11.82
C ALA A 465 -14.89 5.62 -11.03
N SER A 466 -14.71 5.44 -9.73
CA SER A 466 -15.73 4.99 -8.79
C SER A 466 -15.77 5.93 -7.61
N LEU A 467 -16.98 6.42 -7.27
CA LEU A 467 -17.24 7.26 -6.11
C LEU A 467 -18.21 6.54 -5.19
N GLU A 468 -17.87 6.48 -3.91
CA GLU A 468 -18.66 5.79 -2.89
C GLU A 468 -18.86 6.68 -1.68
N LEU A 469 -20.06 6.66 -1.13
CA LEU A 469 -20.39 7.30 0.14
C LEU A 469 -20.86 6.24 1.12
N HIS A 470 -20.02 5.95 2.10
CA HIS A 470 -20.21 4.93 3.12
C HIS A 470 -20.82 5.53 4.37
N ARG A 471 -21.76 4.80 4.98
CA ARG A 471 -22.26 5.06 6.33
C ARG A 471 -21.95 3.88 7.23
N LEU A 472 -21.07 4.07 8.18
CA LEU A 472 -20.75 3.09 9.21
C LEU A 472 -21.91 3.01 10.21
N MET A 473 -22.83 2.06 9.98
CA MET A 473 -24.02 1.88 10.84
C MET A 473 -23.62 1.36 12.22
N SER A 474 -22.63 0.48 12.26
CA SER A 474 -22.00 -0.06 13.47
C SER A 474 -20.55 -0.48 13.16
N GLU A 475 -19.83 -0.99 14.15
CA GLU A 475 -18.51 -1.59 13.94
C GLU A 475 -18.54 -2.81 12.98
N ARG A 476 -19.72 -3.42 12.79
CA ARG A 476 -19.91 -4.64 12.00
C ARG A 476 -20.68 -4.44 10.70
N LEU A 477 -21.32 -3.31 10.52
CA LEU A 477 -22.17 -3.05 9.37
C LEU A 477 -21.83 -1.71 8.73
N ASP A 478 -21.49 -1.78 7.45
CA ASP A 478 -21.25 -0.65 6.57
C ASP A 478 -22.23 -0.73 5.39
N VAL A 479 -22.89 0.40 5.09
CA VAL A 479 -23.81 0.53 3.95
C VAL A 479 -23.31 1.69 3.10
N TYR A 480 -23.30 1.54 1.79
CA TYR A 480 -22.80 2.57 0.89
C TYR A 480 -23.63 2.69 -0.38
N GLY A 481 -23.68 3.93 -0.89
CA GLY A 481 -24.13 4.22 -2.24
C GLY A 481 -22.93 4.50 -3.14
N PHE A 482 -23.04 4.18 -4.42
CA PHE A 482 -21.94 4.37 -5.37
C PHE A 482 -22.40 4.77 -6.76
N ALA A 483 -21.49 5.42 -7.48
CA ALA A 483 -21.59 5.71 -8.91
C ALA A 483 -20.24 5.42 -9.57
N ASP A 484 -20.28 4.67 -10.66
CA ASP A 484 -19.11 4.25 -11.42
C ASP A 484 -19.22 4.72 -12.86
N HIS A 485 -18.09 5.15 -13.44
CA HIS A 485 -18.00 5.55 -14.83
C HIS A 485 -16.71 5.02 -15.45
N GLY A 486 -16.75 4.63 -16.71
CA GLY A 486 -15.57 4.18 -17.43
C GLY A 486 -15.65 4.43 -18.91
N VAL A 487 -14.48 4.64 -19.51
CA VAL A 487 -14.30 4.88 -20.94
C VAL A 487 -13.18 3.99 -21.44
N ILE A 488 -13.41 3.38 -22.59
CA ILE A 488 -12.41 2.61 -23.34
C ILE A 488 -12.25 3.22 -24.71
N GLU A 489 -11.01 3.35 -25.15
CA GLU A 489 -10.62 3.79 -26.48
C GLU A 489 -9.56 2.84 -27.06
N GLY A 490 -9.58 2.68 -28.39
CA GLY A 490 -8.61 1.83 -29.08
C GLY A 490 -9.09 1.42 -30.47
N PHE A 491 -8.38 0.46 -31.08
CA PHE A 491 -8.69 0.03 -32.44
C PHE A 491 -10.12 -0.53 -32.57
N TYR A 492 -10.56 -1.32 -31.59
CA TYR A 492 -11.92 -1.83 -31.55
C TYR A 492 -12.32 -2.19 -30.09
N PRO A 493 -13.41 -1.64 -29.57
CA PRO A 493 -14.28 -0.59 -30.17
C PRO A 493 -13.58 0.77 -30.27
N GLN A 494 -13.98 1.62 -31.19
CA GLN A 494 -13.36 2.95 -31.37
C GLN A 494 -13.41 3.78 -30.09
N ALA A 495 -14.55 3.87 -29.44
CA ALA A 495 -14.74 4.41 -28.11
C ALA A 495 -16.04 3.89 -27.49
N VAL A 496 -16.00 3.47 -26.25
CA VAL A 496 -17.19 3.05 -25.49
C VAL A 496 -17.15 3.64 -24.09
N SER A 497 -18.26 4.24 -23.69
CA SER A 497 -18.47 4.76 -22.33
C SER A 497 -19.56 3.93 -21.66
N ILE A 498 -19.31 3.54 -20.40
CA ILE A 498 -20.27 2.81 -19.54
C ILE A 498 -20.38 3.50 -18.19
N THR A 499 -21.60 3.54 -17.65
CA THR A 499 -21.90 4.16 -16.36
C THR A 499 -22.86 3.27 -15.59
N GLY A 500 -22.62 3.07 -14.31
CA GLY A 500 -23.49 2.32 -13.42
C GLY A 500 -23.58 2.97 -12.04
N ALA A 501 -24.65 2.72 -11.32
CA ALA A 501 -24.82 3.16 -9.95
C ALA A 501 -25.58 2.11 -9.14
N GLY A 502 -25.44 2.18 -7.83
CA GLY A 502 -26.08 1.21 -6.96
C GLY A 502 -25.83 1.46 -5.48
N ILE A 503 -26.17 0.45 -4.71
CA ILE A 503 -25.97 0.42 -3.27
C ILE A 503 -25.29 -0.88 -2.88
N GLY A 504 -24.55 -0.86 -1.78
CA GLY A 504 -23.89 -2.06 -1.26
C GLY A 504 -23.77 -2.07 0.25
N THR A 505 -23.34 -3.18 0.76
CA THR A 505 -23.11 -3.41 2.18
C THR A 505 -21.91 -4.30 2.42
N LEU A 506 -21.21 -4.04 3.52
CA LEU A 506 -20.21 -4.92 4.09
C LEU A 506 -20.62 -5.25 5.52
N TRP A 507 -20.96 -6.49 5.77
CA TRP A 507 -21.44 -6.98 7.05
C TRP A 507 -20.49 -8.02 7.65
N ARG A 508 -20.03 -7.80 8.88
CA ARG A 508 -19.14 -8.68 9.64
C ARG A 508 -19.83 -9.15 10.93
N PRO A 509 -20.74 -10.12 10.83
CA PRO A 509 -21.48 -10.59 12.02
C PRO A 509 -20.57 -11.20 13.08
N LYS A 510 -19.46 -11.78 12.65
CA LYS A 510 -18.43 -12.39 13.49
C LYS A 510 -17.03 -12.03 12.95
N THR A 511 -16.01 -12.16 13.77
CA THR A 511 -14.60 -11.93 13.36
C THR A 511 -14.15 -12.90 12.27
N TRP A 512 -14.71 -14.10 12.24
CA TRP A 512 -14.41 -15.15 11.27
C TRP A 512 -15.33 -15.15 10.03
N LEU A 513 -16.29 -14.22 9.92
CA LEU A 513 -17.25 -14.16 8.81
C LEU A 513 -17.48 -12.74 8.32
N SER A 514 -17.30 -12.52 7.02
CA SER A 514 -17.73 -11.30 6.35
C SER A 514 -18.62 -11.60 5.13
N VAL A 515 -19.57 -10.70 4.88
CA VAL A 515 -20.48 -10.74 3.73
C VAL A 515 -20.42 -9.39 3.04
N SER A 516 -20.03 -9.37 1.78
CA SER A 516 -20.08 -8.19 0.91
C SER A 516 -21.15 -8.42 -0.14
N ALA A 517 -22.07 -7.47 -0.28
CA ALA A 517 -23.12 -7.54 -1.29
C ALA A 517 -23.33 -6.14 -1.89
N ASP A 518 -23.59 -6.09 -3.18
CA ASP A 518 -24.02 -4.87 -3.87
C ASP A 518 -25.01 -5.19 -4.99
N VAL A 519 -25.82 -4.18 -5.32
CA VAL A 519 -26.75 -4.21 -6.43
C VAL A 519 -26.55 -2.96 -7.25
N ALA A 520 -26.32 -3.12 -8.54
CA ALA A 520 -26.02 -2.07 -9.48
C ALA A 520 -26.88 -2.12 -10.74
N SER A 521 -27.28 -0.95 -11.22
CA SER A 521 -27.97 -0.78 -12.51
C SER A 521 -27.04 -0.11 -13.51
N PRO A 522 -26.90 -0.65 -14.74
CA PRO A 522 -26.23 0.03 -15.83
C PRO A 522 -27.12 1.13 -16.40
N PHE A 523 -26.56 2.29 -16.75
CA PHE A 523 -27.32 3.40 -17.33
C PHE A 523 -27.50 3.26 -18.84
N ASN A 524 -26.58 2.57 -19.49
CA ASN A 524 -26.66 2.30 -20.94
C ASN A 524 -26.42 0.81 -21.23
N LYS A 525 -27.09 0.32 -22.25
CA LYS A 525 -26.91 -1.06 -22.75
C LYS A 525 -25.93 -1.04 -23.91
N ILE A 526 -24.90 -1.87 -23.84
CA ILE A 526 -23.84 -1.96 -24.85
C ILE A 526 -23.81 -3.33 -25.54
N VAL A 527 -24.50 -4.33 -24.99
CA VAL A 527 -24.66 -5.65 -25.61
C VAL A 527 -26.15 -6.05 -25.65
N PRO A 528 -26.57 -6.84 -26.65
CA PRO A 528 -27.91 -7.40 -26.69
C PRO A 528 -28.18 -8.25 -25.45
N LYS A 529 -29.40 -8.17 -24.89
CA LYS A 529 -29.82 -8.90 -23.68
C LYS A 529 -29.06 -8.58 -22.39
N GLN A 530 -28.41 -7.42 -22.32
CA GLN A 530 -27.77 -6.97 -21.09
C GLN A 530 -28.78 -6.87 -19.94
N GLU A 531 -28.40 -7.42 -18.78
CA GLU A 531 -29.20 -7.36 -17.55
C GLU A 531 -29.41 -5.89 -17.14
N GLY A 532 -30.61 -5.53 -16.71
CA GLY A 532 -30.93 -4.17 -16.20
C GLY A 532 -30.52 -3.96 -14.74
N LEU A 533 -30.23 -5.05 -14.02
CA LEU A 533 -29.79 -5.05 -12.64
C LEU A 533 -28.82 -6.21 -12.43
N ARG A 534 -27.68 -5.94 -11.80
CA ARG A 534 -26.70 -6.96 -11.45
C ARG A 534 -26.43 -6.93 -9.95
N ALA A 535 -26.52 -8.09 -9.31
CA ALA A 535 -26.21 -8.27 -7.91
C ALA A 535 -24.90 -9.05 -7.76
N ASN A 536 -24.00 -8.56 -6.93
CA ASN A 536 -22.77 -9.24 -6.55
C ASN A 536 -22.86 -9.63 -5.08
N LEU A 537 -22.39 -10.82 -4.75
CA LEU A 537 -22.36 -11.36 -3.39
C LEU A 537 -21.04 -12.09 -3.18
N ARG A 538 -20.38 -11.83 -2.05
CA ARG A 538 -19.25 -12.63 -1.57
C ARG A 538 -19.41 -12.91 -0.08
N ILE A 539 -19.23 -14.16 0.28
CA ILE A 539 -19.18 -14.64 1.66
C ILE A 539 -17.74 -15.11 1.89
N THR A 540 -17.11 -14.61 2.93
CA THR A 540 -15.72 -14.96 3.27
C THR A 540 -15.64 -15.46 4.70
N PHE A 541 -14.98 -16.60 4.89
CA PHE A 541 -14.66 -17.20 6.17
C PHE A 541 -13.18 -16.95 6.46
N HIS A 542 -12.89 -16.20 7.52
CA HIS A 542 -11.54 -15.85 7.95
C HIS A 542 -11.03 -16.85 8.98
N TRP A 543 -9.92 -17.48 8.72
CA TRP A 543 -9.23 -18.36 9.64
C TRP A 543 -7.85 -17.77 9.98
N ARG A 544 -7.70 -17.42 11.26
CA ARG A 544 -6.50 -16.76 11.81
C ARG A 544 -5.93 -17.62 12.94
#